data_08448121632b493368a2c7f7cad7d8b2
#
_entry.id   08448121632b493368a2c7f7cad7d8b2
#
_cell.length_a   1.000
_cell.length_b   1.000
_cell.length_c   1.000
_cell.angle_alpha   90.00
_cell.angle_beta   90.00
_cell.angle_gamma   90.00
#
_symmetry.space_group_name_H-M   'P 1'
#
loop_
_entity.id
_entity.type
_entity.pdbx_description
1 polymer ?
#
loop_
_entity_poly.entity_id
_entity_poly.type
_entity_poly.pdbx_seq_one_letter_code
_entity_poly.pdbx_strand_id
1 'polypeptide(L)'
;MRLGVNIDHVAVLREARRVNDPDILQALYVACNSGADQITIHLREDRRHIQDSDVTNIMRHSSVPVNLECSINKEILNIIAQEKPHRATLVPEKREEVTTEGGLDLFSYEEDIGYAIELLHDSIIPVSLFVDPSIEMMEKAKDLGAEMVELHTGTFANLFAMLHSSLPHSDHSVKEYELPRYELSSRLEKSLEDLKNAAIHADKLGLEVAAGHGLNYHNVDQILQISEIVELNIGQSIVARSVFTGLADAVKEMKRLTSR
;
A
#
# COMPACT_ATOMS: atom_id res chain seq x y z
N MET A 1 -6.07 13.10 7.41
CA MET A 1 -5.70 11.74 6.95
C MET A 1 -4.19 11.61 6.96
N ARG A 2 -3.63 10.52 7.47
CA ARG A 2 -2.17 10.26 7.45
C ARG A 2 -1.74 9.87 6.05
N LEU A 3 -0.53 10.29 5.65
CA LEU A 3 0.11 9.91 4.40
C LEU A 3 1.30 9.00 4.68
N GLY A 4 1.17 7.73 4.38
CA GLY A 4 2.26 6.78 4.25
C GLY A 4 2.88 6.91 2.86
N VAL A 5 4.15 7.28 2.82
CA VAL A 5 4.89 7.38 1.56
C VAL A 5 5.67 6.09 1.33
N ASN A 6 5.23 5.30 0.34
CA ASN A 6 5.99 4.12 -0.07
C ASN A 6 7.15 4.55 -0.99
N ILE A 7 8.38 4.20 -0.60
CA ILE A 7 9.61 4.59 -1.31
C ILE A 7 10.23 3.44 -2.12
N ASP A 8 9.58 2.30 -2.25
CA ASP A 8 10.10 1.12 -2.97
C ASP A 8 10.51 1.43 -4.40
N HIS A 9 9.72 2.26 -5.10
CA HIS A 9 10.00 2.61 -6.50
C HIS A 9 11.30 3.42 -6.67
N VAL A 10 11.81 4.06 -5.62
CA VAL A 10 13.16 4.65 -5.63
C VAL A 10 14.21 3.54 -5.65
N ALA A 11 14.01 2.48 -4.86
CA ALA A 11 14.86 1.30 -4.90
C ALA A 11 14.75 0.55 -6.24
N VAL A 12 13.57 0.51 -6.89
CA VAL A 12 13.41 -0.03 -8.25
C VAL A 12 14.34 0.67 -9.26
N LEU A 13 14.43 2.01 -9.19
CA LEU A 13 15.36 2.77 -10.05
C LEU A 13 16.82 2.39 -9.80
N ARG A 14 17.22 2.19 -8.54
CA ARG A 14 18.55 1.74 -8.15
C ARG A 14 18.84 0.34 -8.72
N GLU A 15 17.91 -0.59 -8.53
CA GLU A 15 18.07 -1.98 -8.95
C GLU A 15 18.05 -2.15 -10.49
N ALA A 16 17.42 -1.24 -11.23
CA ALA A 16 17.45 -1.24 -12.69
C ALA A 16 18.89 -1.17 -13.26
N ARG A 17 19.84 -0.60 -12.50
CA ARG A 17 21.26 -0.50 -12.86
C ARG A 17 22.20 -1.22 -11.88
N ARG A 18 21.70 -1.71 -10.75
CA ARG A 18 22.48 -2.36 -9.67
C ARG A 18 23.64 -1.48 -9.21
N VAL A 19 23.36 -0.25 -8.91
CA VAL A 19 24.27 0.78 -8.38
C VAL A 19 23.73 1.32 -7.06
N ASN A 20 24.46 2.24 -6.39
CA ASN A 20 24.00 2.84 -5.12
C ASN A 20 23.21 4.13 -5.30
N ASP A 21 22.76 4.43 -6.52
CA ASP A 21 22.03 5.65 -6.85
C ASP A 21 20.76 5.32 -7.64
N PRO A 22 19.58 5.86 -7.24
CA PRO A 22 19.36 6.76 -6.10
C PRO A 22 19.48 6.05 -4.73
N ASP A 23 20.02 6.78 -3.74
CA ASP A 23 20.16 6.29 -2.37
C ASP A 23 18.80 6.31 -1.64
N ILE A 24 18.43 5.15 -1.07
CA ILE A 24 17.15 4.99 -0.38
C ILE A 24 17.08 5.80 0.93
N LEU A 25 18.20 6.01 1.62
CA LEU A 25 18.23 6.88 2.80
C LEU A 25 18.03 8.34 2.44
N GLN A 26 18.54 8.78 1.30
CA GLN A 26 18.23 10.12 0.82
C GLN A 26 16.73 10.27 0.53
N ALA A 27 16.10 9.24 -0.09
CA ALA A 27 14.66 9.25 -0.32
C ALA A 27 13.86 9.29 1.00
N LEU A 28 14.28 8.50 2.00
CA LEU A 28 13.71 8.53 3.36
C LEU A 28 13.73 9.94 3.94
N TYR A 29 14.90 10.58 4.00
CA TYR A 29 15.03 11.93 4.58
C TYR A 29 14.20 12.97 3.81
N VAL A 30 14.19 12.89 2.49
CA VAL A 30 13.39 13.80 1.67
C VAL A 30 11.90 13.61 1.94
N ALA A 31 11.40 12.39 1.98
CA ALA A 31 10.00 12.10 2.24
C ALA A 31 9.57 12.56 3.64
N CYS A 32 10.35 12.23 4.69
CA CYS A 32 10.09 12.66 6.06
C CYS A 32 10.04 14.20 6.18
N ASN A 33 11.04 14.89 5.62
CA ASN A 33 11.11 16.36 5.68
C ASN A 33 10.05 17.07 4.81
N SER A 34 9.38 16.33 3.93
CA SER A 34 8.37 16.86 3.02
C SER A 34 6.93 16.60 3.49
N GLY A 35 6.76 15.98 4.67
CA GLY A 35 5.46 15.82 5.31
C GLY A 35 4.86 14.42 5.22
N ALA A 36 5.65 13.39 4.94
CA ALA A 36 5.22 12.02 5.16
C ALA A 36 4.91 11.82 6.67
N ASP A 37 3.76 11.24 6.99
CA ASP A 37 3.43 10.87 8.38
C ASP A 37 3.99 9.51 8.74
N GLN A 38 4.29 8.69 7.72
CA GLN A 38 4.83 7.35 7.82
C GLN A 38 5.62 7.03 6.55
N ILE A 39 6.63 6.18 6.66
CA ILE A 39 7.30 5.56 5.52
C ILE A 39 6.80 4.14 5.38
N THR A 40 6.45 3.75 4.17
CA THR A 40 6.12 2.37 3.81
C THR A 40 7.20 1.80 2.91
N ILE A 41 7.64 0.60 3.19
CA ILE A 41 8.57 -0.19 2.38
C ILE A 41 8.11 -1.64 2.35
N HIS A 42 8.40 -2.35 1.26
CA HIS A 42 8.07 -3.77 1.09
C HIS A 42 9.35 -4.60 0.94
N LEU A 43 9.64 -5.45 1.93
CA LEU A 43 10.71 -6.44 1.83
C LEU A 43 10.17 -7.70 1.15
N ARG A 44 10.31 -7.79 -0.17
CA ARG A 44 9.87 -8.95 -0.95
C ARG A 44 10.80 -10.14 -0.78
N GLU A 45 10.24 -11.34 -0.94
CA GLU A 45 11.02 -12.60 -0.93
C GLU A 45 12.14 -12.60 -1.98
N ASP A 46 11.89 -12.04 -3.15
CA ASP A 46 12.85 -11.99 -4.26
C ASP A 46 13.82 -10.80 -4.22
N ARG A 47 13.68 -9.89 -3.23
CA ARG A 47 14.55 -8.70 -3.06
C ARG A 47 14.72 -7.87 -4.34
N ARG A 48 13.69 -7.79 -5.19
CA ARG A 48 13.78 -7.06 -6.48
C ARG A 48 14.01 -5.56 -6.35
N HIS A 49 13.73 -4.98 -5.18
CA HIS A 49 13.94 -3.55 -4.90
C HIS A 49 14.55 -3.31 -3.51
N ILE A 50 13.77 -3.32 -2.44
CA ILE A 50 14.28 -3.18 -1.06
C ILE A 50 15.13 -4.40 -0.69
N GLN A 51 16.30 -4.12 -0.11
CA GLN A 51 17.26 -5.12 0.37
C GLN A 51 17.20 -5.18 1.91
N ASP A 52 17.66 -6.27 2.51
CA ASP A 52 17.70 -6.44 3.97
C ASP A 52 18.46 -5.29 4.66
N SER A 53 19.57 -4.85 4.04
CA SER A 53 20.32 -3.70 4.54
C SER A 53 19.57 -2.37 4.47
N ASP A 54 18.66 -2.20 3.51
CA ASP A 54 17.82 -1.00 3.44
C ASP A 54 16.86 -0.98 4.61
N VAL A 55 16.23 -2.12 4.94
CA VAL A 55 15.32 -2.23 6.08
C VAL A 55 16.02 -1.81 7.36
N THR A 56 17.17 -2.42 7.67
CA THR A 56 17.97 -2.09 8.85
C THR A 56 18.33 -0.58 8.89
N ASN A 57 18.72 -0.01 7.76
CA ASN A 57 19.10 1.40 7.69
C ASN A 57 17.89 2.33 7.85
N ILE A 58 16.76 2.02 7.20
CA ILE A 58 15.52 2.80 7.32
C ILE A 58 15.02 2.76 8.77
N MET A 59 15.01 1.60 9.41
CA MET A 59 14.59 1.45 10.81
C MET A 59 15.44 2.29 11.76
N ARG A 60 16.75 2.41 11.52
CA ARG A 60 17.66 3.20 12.35
C ARG A 60 17.53 4.71 12.16
N HIS A 61 17.14 5.17 10.99
CA HIS A 61 17.24 6.57 10.58
C HIS A 61 15.89 7.27 10.35
N SER A 62 14.79 6.52 10.32
CA SER A 62 13.47 7.14 10.14
C SER A 62 13.10 8.00 11.36
N SER A 63 12.64 9.22 11.08
CA SER A 63 12.09 10.13 12.09
C SER A 63 10.57 10.03 12.23
N VAL A 64 9.94 9.18 11.41
CA VAL A 64 8.50 8.89 11.43
C VAL A 64 8.28 7.37 11.54
N PRO A 65 7.08 6.89 11.90
CA PRO A 65 6.77 5.47 11.90
C PRO A 65 7.12 4.79 10.56
N VAL A 66 7.53 3.53 10.64
CA VAL A 66 7.79 2.68 9.47
C VAL A 66 6.75 1.57 9.43
N ASN A 67 6.02 1.47 8.34
CA ASN A 67 5.19 0.34 7.96
C ASN A 67 5.99 -0.57 7.04
N LEU A 68 6.20 -1.82 7.45
CA LEU A 68 6.97 -2.79 6.68
C LEU A 68 6.03 -3.83 6.08
N GLU A 69 5.81 -3.75 4.77
CA GLU A 69 5.02 -4.72 4.04
C GLU A 69 5.84 -6.00 3.82
N CYS A 70 5.19 -7.15 3.95
CA CYS A 70 5.85 -8.44 3.83
C CYS A 70 4.88 -9.56 3.48
N SER A 71 5.41 -10.64 2.90
CA SER A 71 4.66 -11.89 2.74
C SER A 71 4.58 -12.68 4.06
N ILE A 72 3.77 -13.74 4.04
CA ILE A 72 3.67 -14.71 5.14
C ILE A 72 4.83 -15.72 5.14
N ASN A 73 5.88 -15.50 4.36
CA ASN A 73 7.05 -16.36 4.32
C ASN A 73 7.83 -16.29 5.64
N LYS A 74 8.17 -17.45 6.21
CA LYS A 74 8.81 -17.55 7.53
C LYS A 74 10.17 -16.86 7.62
N GLU A 75 10.96 -16.87 6.52
CA GLU A 75 12.25 -16.17 6.48
C GLU A 75 12.03 -14.66 6.61
N ILE A 76 11.09 -14.12 5.82
CA ILE A 76 10.74 -12.70 5.86
C ILE A 76 10.20 -12.31 7.24
N LEU A 77 9.24 -13.09 7.78
CA LEU A 77 8.67 -12.84 9.10
C LEU A 77 9.73 -12.78 10.21
N ASN A 78 10.74 -13.64 10.16
CA ASN A 78 11.84 -13.63 11.12
C ASN A 78 12.68 -12.35 11.03
N ILE A 79 12.92 -11.83 9.82
CA ILE A 79 13.59 -10.54 9.64
C ILE A 79 12.75 -9.41 10.22
N ILE A 80 11.44 -9.40 9.92
CA ILE A 80 10.52 -8.40 10.46
C ILE A 80 10.49 -8.41 11.99
N ALA A 81 10.43 -9.60 12.59
CA ALA A 81 10.44 -9.77 14.04
C ALA A 81 11.74 -9.25 14.71
N GLN A 82 12.88 -9.31 13.98
CA GLN A 82 14.16 -8.77 14.46
C GLN A 82 14.24 -7.25 14.30
N GLU A 83 13.79 -6.72 13.17
CA GLU A 83 13.87 -5.28 12.86
C GLU A 83 12.82 -4.43 13.61
N LYS A 84 11.72 -5.04 14.05
CA LYS A 84 10.67 -4.44 14.89
C LYS A 84 10.11 -3.13 14.33
N PRO A 85 9.50 -3.14 13.14
CA PRO A 85 8.86 -1.95 12.60
C PRO A 85 7.70 -1.49 13.49
N HIS A 86 7.25 -0.26 13.27
CA HIS A 86 6.10 0.28 14.00
C HIS A 86 4.81 -0.46 13.65
N ARG A 87 4.74 -1.05 12.46
CA ARG A 87 3.69 -1.94 11.99
C ARG A 87 4.21 -2.84 10.87
N ALA A 88 3.69 -4.06 10.82
CA ALA A 88 3.86 -4.95 9.68
C ALA A 88 2.53 -5.06 8.91
N THR A 89 2.56 -4.93 7.58
CA THR A 89 1.40 -5.17 6.72
C THR A 89 1.63 -6.46 5.94
N LEU A 90 0.79 -7.47 6.18
CA LEU A 90 0.85 -8.72 5.42
C LEU A 90 0.20 -8.54 4.06
N VAL A 91 0.96 -8.81 3.00
CA VAL A 91 0.55 -8.63 1.61
C VAL A 91 0.74 -9.95 0.82
N PRO A 92 -0.06 -10.19 -0.24
CA PRO A 92 0.20 -11.31 -1.13
C PRO A 92 1.47 -11.04 -1.94
N GLU A 93 2.31 -12.06 -2.12
CA GLU A 93 3.42 -11.98 -3.07
C GLU A 93 3.20 -12.92 -4.24
N LYS A 94 2.92 -12.33 -5.39
CA LYS A 94 2.95 -12.98 -6.70
C LYS A 94 4.17 -12.47 -7.47
N ARG A 95 4.58 -13.20 -8.50
CA ARG A 95 5.78 -12.83 -9.27
C ARG A 95 5.66 -11.52 -10.03
N GLU A 96 4.45 -11.06 -10.31
CA GLU A 96 4.14 -9.86 -11.09
C GLU A 96 3.39 -8.86 -10.21
N GLU A 97 3.91 -7.66 -10.08
CA GLU A 97 3.24 -6.53 -9.41
C GLU A 97 2.42 -5.76 -10.44
N VAL A 98 1.30 -6.32 -10.83
CA VAL A 98 0.35 -5.63 -11.70
C VAL A 98 -0.88 -5.18 -10.88
N THR A 99 -1.45 -4.06 -11.27
CA THR A 99 -2.59 -3.43 -10.59
C THR A 99 -3.88 -4.27 -10.59
N THR A 100 -3.87 -5.42 -11.25
CA THR A 100 -4.97 -6.39 -11.29
C THR A 100 -4.86 -7.49 -10.22
N GLU A 101 -3.77 -7.54 -9.44
CA GLU A 101 -3.65 -8.48 -8.33
C GLU A 101 -4.55 -8.03 -7.17
N GLY A 102 -5.21 -8.99 -6.50
CA GLY A 102 -6.09 -8.74 -5.36
C GLY A 102 -5.35 -8.64 -4.03
N GLY A 103 -6.11 -8.45 -2.95
CA GLY A 103 -5.61 -8.51 -1.59
C GLY A 103 -5.21 -9.93 -1.16
N LEU A 104 -4.70 -10.07 0.06
CA LEU A 104 -4.34 -11.34 0.69
C LEU A 104 -5.60 -12.19 0.89
N ASP A 105 -5.55 -13.46 0.46
CA ASP A 105 -6.65 -14.41 0.67
C ASP A 105 -6.64 -14.95 2.10
N LEU A 106 -7.47 -14.37 2.96
CA LEU A 106 -7.52 -14.70 4.37
C LEU A 106 -8.16 -16.07 4.67
N PHE A 107 -8.87 -16.64 3.70
CA PHE A 107 -9.53 -17.94 3.89
C PHE A 107 -8.63 -19.09 3.46
N SER A 108 -7.98 -18.98 2.30
CA SER A 108 -7.11 -20.05 1.79
C SER A 108 -5.81 -20.19 2.58
N TYR A 109 -5.33 -19.11 3.21
CA TYR A 109 -4.07 -19.08 3.96
C TYR A 109 -4.28 -18.82 5.46
N GLU A 110 -5.45 -19.16 6.01
CA GLU A 110 -5.83 -18.87 7.39
C GLU A 110 -4.80 -19.30 8.42
N GLU A 111 -4.32 -20.54 8.34
CA GLU A 111 -3.34 -21.10 9.31
C GLU A 111 -1.99 -20.36 9.23
N ASP A 112 -1.50 -20.10 8.01
CA ASP A 112 -0.21 -19.42 7.82
C ASP A 112 -0.29 -17.95 8.24
N ILE A 113 -1.41 -17.27 7.96
CA ILE A 113 -1.65 -15.88 8.38
C ILE A 113 -1.77 -15.82 9.92
N GLY A 114 -2.53 -16.74 10.52
CA GLY A 114 -2.64 -16.84 11.98
C GLY A 114 -1.28 -17.01 12.65
N TYR A 115 -0.44 -17.91 12.14
CA TYR A 115 0.94 -18.07 12.60
C TYR A 115 1.77 -16.79 12.44
N ALA A 116 1.63 -16.08 11.30
CA ALA A 116 2.36 -14.84 11.05
C ALA A 116 1.96 -13.75 12.06
N ILE A 117 0.66 -13.58 12.31
CA ILE A 117 0.14 -12.62 13.29
C ILE A 117 0.65 -12.94 14.69
N GLU A 118 0.58 -14.20 15.13
CA GLU A 118 1.06 -14.62 16.45
C GLU A 118 2.55 -14.31 16.63
N LEU A 119 3.39 -14.67 15.64
CA LEU A 119 4.83 -14.40 15.67
C LEU A 119 5.16 -12.90 15.76
N LEU A 120 4.41 -12.07 15.01
CA LEU A 120 4.61 -10.62 15.02
C LEU A 120 4.12 -10.01 16.36
N HIS A 121 3.00 -10.47 16.91
CA HIS A 121 2.50 -10.06 18.22
C HIS A 121 3.47 -10.44 19.35
N ASP A 122 4.07 -11.62 19.31
CA ASP A 122 5.13 -12.04 20.27
C ASP A 122 6.34 -11.09 20.23
N SER A 123 6.57 -10.46 19.07
CA SER A 123 7.60 -9.43 18.89
C SER A 123 7.12 -8.01 19.20
N ILE A 124 5.87 -7.84 19.65
CA ILE A 124 5.20 -6.56 19.97
C ILE A 124 5.07 -5.66 18.71
N ILE A 125 4.75 -6.27 17.58
CA ILE A 125 4.55 -5.58 16.31
C ILE A 125 3.07 -5.65 15.94
N PRO A 126 2.36 -4.49 15.83
CA PRO A 126 0.98 -4.46 15.34
C PRO A 126 0.89 -4.92 13.89
N VAL A 127 -0.19 -5.60 13.55
CA VAL A 127 -0.38 -6.21 12.23
C VAL A 127 -1.52 -5.54 11.47
N SER A 128 -1.26 -5.22 10.22
CA SER A 128 -2.24 -4.83 9.20
C SER A 128 -2.34 -5.91 8.14
N LEU A 129 -3.54 -6.12 7.60
CA LEU A 129 -3.77 -7.05 6.48
C LEU A 129 -4.20 -6.27 5.24
N PHE A 130 -3.47 -6.47 4.14
CA PHE A 130 -3.82 -5.89 2.84
C PHE A 130 -4.86 -6.77 2.15
N VAL A 131 -6.10 -6.30 2.05
CA VAL A 131 -7.27 -7.11 1.67
C VAL A 131 -8.18 -6.42 0.67
N ASP A 132 -8.91 -7.22 -0.09
CA ASP A 132 -9.97 -6.69 -0.95
C ASP A 132 -11.13 -6.12 -0.10
N PRO A 133 -11.81 -5.06 -0.58
CA PRO A 133 -12.82 -4.34 0.20
C PRO A 133 -14.15 -5.11 0.22
N SER A 134 -14.26 -6.12 1.08
CA SER A 134 -15.50 -6.86 1.32
C SER A 134 -15.78 -7.02 2.81
N ILE A 135 -17.04 -7.13 3.18
CA ILE A 135 -17.47 -7.31 4.58
C ILE A 135 -16.85 -8.59 5.15
N GLU A 136 -16.86 -9.67 4.40
CA GLU A 136 -16.31 -10.96 4.82
C GLU A 136 -14.81 -10.89 5.15
N MET A 137 -14.04 -10.13 4.35
CA MET A 137 -12.62 -9.92 4.63
C MET A 137 -12.40 -9.09 5.90
N MET A 138 -13.26 -8.11 6.19
CA MET A 138 -13.17 -7.32 7.43
C MET A 138 -13.44 -8.19 8.66
N GLU A 139 -14.49 -9.01 8.62
CA GLU A 139 -14.80 -9.96 9.69
C GLU A 139 -13.66 -10.95 9.90
N LYS A 140 -13.17 -11.53 8.81
CA LYS A 140 -12.06 -12.50 8.88
C LYS A 140 -10.76 -11.87 9.40
N ALA A 141 -10.43 -10.65 8.98
CA ALA A 141 -9.27 -9.91 9.50
C ALA A 141 -9.36 -9.69 11.02
N LYS A 142 -10.55 -9.34 11.50
CA LYS A 142 -10.81 -9.19 12.94
C LYS A 142 -10.68 -10.50 13.69
N ASP A 143 -11.24 -11.57 13.15
CA ASP A 143 -11.19 -12.93 13.77
C ASP A 143 -9.75 -13.46 13.86
N LEU A 144 -8.89 -13.13 12.88
CA LEU A 144 -7.47 -13.47 12.88
C LEU A 144 -6.65 -12.61 13.86
N GLY A 145 -7.21 -11.54 14.42
CA GLY A 145 -6.57 -10.71 15.44
C GLY A 145 -5.78 -9.52 14.91
N ALA A 146 -5.99 -9.12 13.66
CA ALA A 146 -5.37 -7.90 13.14
C ALA A 146 -5.87 -6.64 13.85
N GLU A 147 -5.03 -5.63 13.99
CA GLU A 147 -5.40 -4.29 14.50
C GLU A 147 -5.86 -3.36 13.39
N MET A 148 -5.40 -3.61 12.16
CA MET A 148 -5.64 -2.75 11.03
C MET A 148 -5.90 -3.55 9.77
N VAL A 149 -6.63 -2.94 8.84
CA VAL A 149 -6.73 -3.41 7.45
C VAL A 149 -6.30 -2.30 6.51
N GLU A 150 -5.63 -2.69 5.43
CA GLU A 150 -5.39 -1.82 4.30
C GLU A 150 -6.25 -2.28 3.13
N LEU A 151 -7.23 -1.46 2.74
CA LEU A 151 -8.14 -1.76 1.65
C LEU A 151 -7.43 -1.62 0.29
N HIS A 152 -7.45 -2.68 -0.49
CA HIS A 152 -6.92 -2.70 -1.84
C HIS A 152 -7.75 -1.82 -2.77
N THR A 153 -7.19 -0.72 -3.26
CA THR A 153 -7.88 0.23 -4.16
C THR A 153 -7.61 0.00 -5.64
N GLY A 154 -6.96 -1.09 -6.03
CA GLY A 154 -6.53 -1.35 -7.41
C GLY A 154 -7.68 -1.40 -8.43
N THR A 155 -8.79 -2.09 -8.10
CA THR A 155 -9.99 -2.13 -8.95
C THR A 155 -10.54 -0.72 -9.21
N PHE A 156 -10.70 0.08 -8.15
CA PHE A 156 -11.10 1.49 -8.26
C PHE A 156 -10.13 2.30 -9.13
N ALA A 157 -8.83 2.18 -8.88
CA ALA A 157 -7.81 2.94 -9.59
C ALA A 157 -7.74 2.59 -11.07
N ASN A 158 -7.87 1.31 -11.43
CA ASN A 158 -7.90 0.84 -12.80
C ASN A 158 -9.14 1.34 -13.55
N LEU A 159 -10.33 1.20 -12.96
CA LEU A 159 -11.58 1.71 -13.54
C LEU A 159 -11.53 3.22 -13.73
N PHE A 160 -11.00 3.95 -12.75
CA PHE A 160 -10.79 5.39 -12.85
C PHE A 160 -9.84 5.74 -14.01
N ALA A 161 -8.71 5.05 -14.12
CA ALA A 161 -7.73 5.28 -15.18
C ALA A 161 -8.28 4.95 -16.58
N MET A 162 -9.05 3.87 -16.71
CA MET A 162 -9.74 3.51 -17.96
C MET A 162 -10.77 4.56 -18.39
N LEU A 163 -11.40 5.26 -17.46
CA LEU A 163 -12.40 6.31 -17.75
C LEU A 163 -11.79 7.68 -18.01
N HIS A 164 -10.70 8.02 -17.32
CA HIS A 164 -10.25 9.41 -17.16
C HIS A 164 -8.80 9.67 -17.59
N SER A 165 -8.10 8.65 -18.14
CA SER A 165 -6.71 8.79 -18.60
C SER A 165 -6.51 8.25 -20.02
N SER A 166 -5.27 8.27 -20.50
CA SER A 166 -4.88 7.67 -21.77
C SER A 166 -4.64 6.14 -21.69
N LEU A 167 -4.85 5.52 -20.53
CA LEU A 167 -4.62 4.10 -20.32
C LEU A 167 -5.30 3.19 -21.36
N PRO A 168 -6.58 3.42 -21.75
CA PRO A 168 -7.26 2.58 -22.77
C PRO A 168 -6.58 2.57 -24.14
N HIS A 169 -5.73 3.57 -24.40
CA HIS A 169 -5.05 3.74 -25.69
C HIS A 169 -3.56 3.39 -25.62
N SER A 170 -3.14 2.71 -24.57
CA SER A 170 -1.76 2.28 -24.35
C SER A 170 -1.63 0.75 -24.41
N ASP A 171 -0.38 0.26 -24.52
CA ASP A 171 -0.07 -1.17 -24.43
C ASP A 171 -0.38 -1.78 -23.05
N HIS A 172 -0.69 -0.94 -22.06
CA HIS A 172 -1.03 -1.31 -20.69
C HIS A 172 -2.54 -1.24 -20.42
N SER A 173 -3.39 -1.13 -21.46
CA SER A 173 -4.84 -1.19 -21.31
C SER A 173 -5.25 -2.44 -20.55
N VAL A 174 -6.14 -2.27 -19.57
CA VAL A 174 -6.65 -3.40 -18.78
C VAL A 174 -7.76 -4.08 -19.56
N LYS A 175 -7.46 -5.22 -20.16
CA LYS A 175 -8.36 -5.94 -21.08
C LYS A 175 -9.73 -6.25 -20.47
N GLU A 176 -9.76 -6.57 -19.19
CA GLU A 176 -11.00 -6.82 -18.43
C GLU A 176 -11.92 -5.60 -18.39
N TYR A 177 -11.34 -4.39 -18.50
CA TYR A 177 -12.05 -3.12 -18.45
C TYR A 177 -12.14 -2.43 -19.82
N GLU A 178 -11.94 -3.14 -20.92
CA GLU A 178 -12.25 -2.66 -22.28
C GLU A 178 -13.77 -2.75 -22.53
N LEU A 179 -14.53 -1.96 -21.79
CA LEU A 179 -15.99 -1.97 -21.73
C LEU A 179 -16.59 -0.63 -22.20
N PRO A 180 -17.88 -0.59 -22.56
CA PRO A 180 -18.57 0.66 -22.83
C PRO A 180 -18.49 1.62 -21.65
N ARG A 181 -18.38 2.93 -21.95
CA ARG A 181 -18.17 3.97 -20.93
C ARG A 181 -19.20 3.94 -19.80
N TYR A 182 -20.47 3.66 -20.12
CA TYR A 182 -21.54 3.58 -19.11
C TYR A 182 -21.33 2.43 -18.11
N GLU A 183 -20.82 1.30 -18.61
CA GLU A 183 -20.53 0.13 -17.78
C GLU A 183 -19.30 0.37 -16.88
N LEU A 184 -18.26 0.99 -17.44
CA LEU A 184 -17.11 1.42 -16.65
C LEU A 184 -17.51 2.38 -15.54
N SER A 185 -18.38 3.38 -15.82
CA SER A 185 -18.88 4.31 -14.81
C SER A 185 -19.64 3.59 -13.70
N SER A 186 -20.53 2.66 -14.05
CA SER A 186 -21.28 1.88 -13.07
C SER A 186 -20.38 0.99 -12.21
N ARG A 187 -19.35 0.38 -12.80
CA ARG A 187 -18.38 -0.43 -12.05
C ARG A 187 -17.50 0.43 -11.14
N LEU A 188 -17.12 1.64 -11.58
CA LEU A 188 -16.38 2.59 -10.76
C LEU A 188 -17.18 3.04 -9.54
N GLU A 189 -18.45 3.41 -9.73
CA GLU A 189 -19.35 3.77 -8.63
C GLU A 189 -19.50 2.61 -7.63
N LYS A 190 -19.71 1.39 -8.15
CA LYS A 190 -19.78 0.20 -7.30
C LYS A 190 -18.49 -0.05 -6.52
N SER A 191 -17.32 0.05 -7.15
CA SER A 191 -16.04 -0.16 -6.46
C SER A 191 -15.80 0.85 -5.33
N LEU A 192 -16.25 2.09 -5.52
CA LEU A 192 -16.18 3.12 -4.48
C LEU A 192 -17.18 2.84 -3.33
N GLU A 193 -18.36 2.33 -3.66
CA GLU A 193 -19.34 1.90 -2.66
C GLU A 193 -18.83 0.70 -1.84
N ASP A 194 -18.21 -0.29 -2.50
CA ASP A 194 -17.62 -1.45 -1.84
C ASP A 194 -16.51 -1.01 -0.87
N LEU A 195 -15.61 -0.11 -1.28
CA LEU A 195 -14.59 0.49 -0.41
C LEU A 195 -15.21 1.19 0.80
N LYS A 196 -16.24 2.00 0.60
CA LYS A 196 -16.94 2.71 1.67
C LYS A 196 -17.60 1.75 2.65
N ASN A 197 -18.31 0.74 2.15
CA ASN A 197 -19.01 -0.23 2.98
C ASN A 197 -18.02 -1.07 3.79
N ALA A 198 -16.91 -1.50 3.20
CA ALA A 198 -15.84 -2.21 3.90
C ALA A 198 -15.20 -1.34 4.99
N ALA A 199 -14.89 -0.07 4.69
CA ALA A 199 -14.31 0.85 5.67
C ALA A 199 -15.22 1.08 6.87
N ILE A 200 -16.52 1.34 6.63
CA ILE A 200 -17.52 1.51 7.70
C ILE A 200 -17.64 0.23 8.54
N HIS A 201 -17.60 -0.94 7.92
CA HIS A 201 -17.72 -2.20 8.63
C HIS A 201 -16.47 -2.50 9.47
N ALA A 202 -15.27 -2.28 8.92
CA ALA A 202 -14.01 -2.42 9.63
C ALA A 202 -13.93 -1.51 10.87
N ASP A 203 -14.32 -0.24 10.74
CA ASP A 203 -14.36 0.71 11.85
C ASP A 203 -15.31 0.24 12.97
N LYS A 204 -16.50 -0.27 12.62
CA LYS A 204 -17.45 -0.86 13.59
C LYS A 204 -16.89 -2.07 14.33
N LEU A 205 -16.03 -2.85 13.69
CA LEU A 205 -15.33 -3.97 14.31
C LEU A 205 -14.14 -3.52 15.19
N GLY A 206 -13.81 -2.22 15.18
CA GLY A 206 -12.69 -1.64 15.88
C GLY A 206 -11.34 -1.94 15.20
N LEU A 207 -11.35 -2.11 13.88
CA LEU A 207 -10.16 -2.14 13.05
C LEU A 207 -9.82 -0.72 12.60
N GLU A 208 -8.55 -0.35 12.63
CA GLU A 208 -8.08 0.87 11.97
C GLU A 208 -8.05 0.63 10.45
N VAL A 209 -8.40 1.64 9.64
CA VAL A 209 -8.55 1.46 8.19
C VAL A 209 -7.56 2.32 7.43
N ALA A 210 -6.67 1.67 6.68
CA ALA A 210 -5.88 2.30 5.63
C ALA A 210 -6.45 1.95 4.24
N ALA A 211 -5.96 2.64 3.21
CA ALA A 211 -6.19 2.29 1.82
C ALA A 211 -4.94 2.56 0.99
N GLY A 212 -4.70 1.72 -0.01
CA GLY A 212 -3.52 1.81 -0.84
C GLY A 212 -3.65 1.08 -2.17
N HIS A 213 -2.61 1.19 -2.97
CA HIS A 213 -2.45 0.60 -4.28
C HIS A 213 -3.22 1.29 -5.41
N GLY A 214 -2.49 1.93 -6.32
CA GLY A 214 -3.04 2.60 -7.50
C GLY A 214 -3.55 4.03 -7.28
N LEU A 215 -3.47 4.54 -6.04
CA LEU A 215 -3.85 5.92 -5.74
C LEU A 215 -2.84 6.91 -6.33
N ASN A 216 -3.38 8.05 -6.82
CA ASN A 216 -2.60 9.09 -7.46
C ASN A 216 -3.25 10.47 -7.29
N TYR A 217 -2.62 11.53 -7.83
CA TYR A 217 -3.06 12.92 -7.71
C TYR A 217 -4.42 13.24 -8.35
N HIS A 218 -4.97 12.32 -9.18
CA HIS A 218 -6.23 12.53 -9.91
C HIS A 218 -7.40 11.77 -9.30
N ASN A 219 -7.13 10.66 -8.58
CA ASN A 219 -8.18 9.80 -8.04
C ASN A 219 -8.30 9.83 -6.51
N VAL A 220 -7.29 10.35 -5.81
CA VAL A 220 -7.24 10.34 -4.34
C VAL A 220 -8.41 11.10 -3.70
N ASP A 221 -8.88 12.19 -4.32
CA ASP A 221 -9.98 13.03 -3.79
C ASP A 221 -11.27 12.23 -3.53
N GLN A 222 -11.54 11.15 -4.28
CA GLN A 222 -12.72 10.31 -4.07
C GLN A 222 -12.59 9.44 -2.81
N ILE A 223 -11.40 8.93 -2.55
CA ILE A 223 -11.12 8.11 -1.36
C ILE A 223 -11.14 8.98 -0.10
N LEU A 224 -10.73 10.24 -0.18
CA LEU A 224 -10.78 11.20 0.93
C LEU A 224 -12.21 11.50 1.44
N GLN A 225 -13.25 11.13 0.70
CA GLN A 225 -14.64 11.26 1.14
C GLN A 225 -15.09 10.13 2.08
N ILE A 226 -14.28 9.09 2.25
CA ILE A 226 -14.56 7.97 3.16
C ILE A 226 -13.89 8.28 4.50
N SER A 227 -14.66 8.76 5.46
CA SER A 227 -14.19 9.29 6.75
C SER A 227 -13.51 8.24 7.63
N GLU A 228 -13.88 6.98 7.48
CA GLU A 228 -13.37 5.85 8.23
C GLU A 228 -11.94 5.45 7.80
N ILE A 229 -11.51 5.83 6.58
CA ILE A 229 -10.12 5.66 6.15
C ILE A 229 -9.28 6.76 6.80
N VAL A 230 -8.34 6.37 7.64
CA VAL A 230 -7.49 7.30 8.40
C VAL A 230 -6.08 7.46 7.84
N GLU A 231 -5.68 6.56 6.93
CA GLU A 231 -4.34 6.51 6.34
C GLU A 231 -4.38 6.11 4.87
N LEU A 232 -3.51 6.71 4.05
CA LEU A 232 -3.28 6.31 2.66
C LEU A 232 -1.81 5.93 2.47
N ASN A 233 -1.55 4.74 1.89
CA ASN A 233 -0.22 4.30 1.49
C ASN A 233 -0.05 4.51 -0.02
N ILE A 234 0.82 5.45 -0.41
CA ILE A 234 0.99 5.87 -1.81
C ILE A 234 2.48 5.89 -2.17
N GLY A 235 2.86 5.16 -3.22
CA GLY A 235 4.25 5.06 -3.66
C GLY A 235 4.46 5.42 -5.11
N GLN A 236 4.05 4.55 -6.02
CA GLN A 236 4.36 4.64 -7.45
C GLN A 236 4.05 6.03 -8.05
N SER A 237 2.89 6.58 -7.78
CA SER A 237 2.47 7.88 -8.33
C SER A 237 3.31 9.06 -7.80
N ILE A 238 3.75 9.00 -6.53
CA ILE A 238 4.64 10.00 -5.93
C ILE A 238 6.02 9.94 -6.61
N VAL A 239 6.58 8.72 -6.77
CA VAL A 239 7.89 8.55 -7.43
C VAL A 239 7.81 8.91 -8.91
N ALA A 240 6.75 8.53 -9.62
CA ALA A 240 6.54 8.93 -11.01
C ALA A 240 6.43 10.47 -11.15
N ARG A 241 5.71 11.15 -10.27
CA ARG A 241 5.63 12.61 -10.22
C ARG A 241 6.99 13.23 -9.97
N SER A 242 7.80 12.61 -9.11
CA SER A 242 9.11 13.11 -8.71
C SER A 242 10.12 13.20 -9.85
N VAL A 243 9.95 12.41 -10.92
CA VAL A 243 10.78 12.50 -12.13
C VAL A 243 10.73 13.90 -12.75
N PHE A 244 9.61 14.61 -12.61
CA PHE A 244 9.41 15.94 -13.18
C PHE A 244 9.56 17.07 -12.17
N THR A 245 9.26 16.82 -10.88
CA THR A 245 9.18 17.88 -9.86
C THR A 245 10.22 17.74 -8.75
N GLY A 246 10.91 16.60 -8.68
CA GLY A 246 11.69 16.19 -7.53
C GLY A 246 10.81 15.60 -6.41
N LEU A 247 11.38 14.70 -5.60
CA LEU A 247 10.64 13.92 -4.59
C LEU A 247 10.01 14.82 -3.51
N ALA A 248 10.72 15.87 -3.08
CA ALA A 248 10.23 16.77 -2.05
C ALA A 248 8.90 17.44 -2.44
N ASP A 249 8.80 17.95 -3.65
CA ASP A 249 7.60 18.66 -4.11
C ASP A 249 6.46 17.67 -4.43
N ALA A 250 6.80 16.47 -4.95
CA ALA A 250 5.83 15.40 -5.15
C ALA A 250 5.16 14.99 -3.82
N VAL A 251 5.95 14.75 -2.76
CA VAL A 251 5.41 14.42 -1.42
C VAL A 251 4.58 15.56 -0.84
N LYS A 252 5.07 16.81 -0.89
CA LYS A 252 4.32 17.99 -0.39
C LYS A 252 2.98 18.18 -1.11
N GLU A 253 2.95 17.98 -2.43
CA GLU A 253 1.71 18.08 -3.21
C GLU A 253 0.70 17.01 -2.78
N MET A 254 1.13 15.73 -2.64
CA MET A 254 0.26 14.67 -2.16
C MET A 254 -0.21 14.94 -0.73
N LYS A 255 0.69 15.35 0.17
CA LYS A 255 0.35 15.71 1.55
C LYS A 255 -0.70 16.81 1.62
N ARG A 256 -0.57 17.85 0.78
CA ARG A 256 -1.56 18.93 0.70
C ARG A 256 -2.96 18.43 0.27
N LEU A 257 -3.02 17.45 -0.64
CA LEU A 257 -4.29 16.83 -1.04
C LEU A 257 -4.91 16.05 0.12
N THR A 258 -4.12 15.24 0.82
CA THR A 258 -4.59 14.37 1.92
C THR A 258 -4.85 15.10 3.23
N SER A 259 -4.50 16.37 3.35
CA SER A 259 -4.71 17.21 4.55
C SER A 259 -5.95 18.11 4.48
N ARG A 260 -6.81 17.91 3.49
CA ARG A 260 -8.05 18.69 3.32
C ARG A 260 -9.18 18.18 4.20
#